data_61b64828d1f59a739adeb680cec659f7
#
_entry.id   61b64828d1f59a739adeb680cec659f7
#
_cell.length_a   1.000
_cell.length_b   1.000
_cell.length_c   1.000
_cell.angle_alpha   90.00
_cell.angle_beta   90.00
_cell.angle_gamma   90.00
#
_symmetry.space_group_name_H-M   'P 1'
#
loop_
_entity.id
_entity.type
_entity.pdbx_description
1 polymer ?
#
loop_
_entity_poly.entity_id
_entity_poly.type
_entity_poly.pdbx_seq_one_letter_code
_entity_poly.pdbx_strand_id
1 'polypeptide(L)'
;MAKMWEGRFSKALDQQADDFNSSIHFDCRMFRQDIKGSMAHAAMLSAQGIIPSADADTIIAELEKILADLESGKLAIDMTAEDIHMFVEAELTKRIGDIGKKLHTARSRNDQVALDVRLYLKEEAAGIVAMLKGLLEDILFQAEQHKNTIMPGYTHLQRAQPITFAHHLLAYGMMFTRDIGRIEDAVKRMNYSPLGSCALAGTTYPTNREMVAAKLGFDGITLNSIDGVSDRDFCVELLSAFATVMMHLSRFSEEVILWASWEFKFIELDDSYTTGSSIMPQKKNPDIAELVRGKTGRVYGDLMGMLTVLKGLPLAYNKDMQEDKESIFDAIDTVKQCLTVFPPMIRTMKPLPENMLRAAQKGFINATDLADYLTKKGEPFRSAYKTTGQIVAYCIANNKVLEEMTIAEYKAFDTQFEEDVFEAIDLRRCVESRISAGGTNQASADEQIKYIQKFI
;
A
#
# COMPACT_ATOMS: atom_id res chain seq x y z
N MET A 1 -23.77 28.66 -12.74
CA MET A 1 -25.01 27.89 -12.99
C MET A 1 -26.06 28.25 -11.96
N ALA A 2 -27.39 28.14 -12.29
CA ALA A 2 -28.44 28.26 -11.28
C ALA A 2 -28.33 27.08 -10.30
N LYS A 3 -28.36 27.36 -9.01
CA LYS A 3 -28.25 26.33 -7.96
C LYS A 3 -29.57 25.57 -7.87
N MET A 4 -29.55 24.27 -7.85
CA MET A 4 -30.74 23.41 -7.82
C MET A 4 -31.58 23.53 -6.53
N TRP A 5 -31.04 24.19 -5.49
CA TRP A 5 -31.70 24.42 -4.19
C TRP A 5 -32.18 25.86 -3.97
N GLU A 6 -32.20 26.73 -4.99
CA GLU A 6 -32.51 28.17 -4.86
C GLU A 6 -33.95 28.50 -4.49
N GLY A 7 -34.89 27.57 -4.51
CA GLY A 7 -36.33 27.85 -4.40
C GLY A 7 -36.81 28.61 -3.14
N ARG A 8 -36.04 28.63 -2.05
CA ARG A 8 -36.41 29.31 -0.77
C ARG A 8 -35.65 30.64 -0.56
N PHE A 9 -34.53 30.82 -1.18
CA PHE A 9 -33.61 31.90 -0.85
C PHE A 9 -33.92 33.18 -1.66
N SER A 10 -33.92 34.31 -0.98
CA SER A 10 -34.21 35.62 -1.57
C SER A 10 -32.97 36.37 -2.08
N LYS A 11 -31.77 35.84 -1.82
CA LYS A 11 -30.49 36.40 -2.25
C LYS A 11 -29.61 35.30 -2.82
N ALA A 12 -28.79 35.66 -3.83
CA ALA A 12 -27.74 34.79 -4.30
C ALA A 12 -26.68 34.57 -3.20
N LEU A 13 -26.01 33.42 -3.24
CA LEU A 13 -24.86 33.15 -2.36
C LEU A 13 -23.73 34.11 -2.69
N ASP A 14 -23.02 34.57 -1.67
CA ASP A 14 -21.78 35.33 -1.85
C ASP A 14 -20.74 34.49 -2.63
N GLN A 15 -19.99 35.11 -3.54
CA GLN A 15 -19.07 34.39 -4.40
C GLN A 15 -17.97 33.68 -3.61
N GLN A 16 -17.42 34.29 -2.57
CA GLN A 16 -16.37 33.68 -1.74
C GLN A 16 -16.92 32.50 -0.94
N ALA A 17 -18.18 32.62 -0.47
CA ALA A 17 -18.85 31.53 0.21
C ALA A 17 -19.19 30.37 -0.75
N ASP A 18 -19.51 30.66 -2.00
CA ASP A 18 -19.73 29.65 -3.05
C ASP A 18 -18.44 28.88 -3.37
N ASP A 19 -17.36 29.62 -3.62
CA ASP A 19 -16.04 29.04 -3.89
C ASP A 19 -15.55 28.19 -2.71
N PHE A 20 -15.77 28.64 -1.46
CA PHE A 20 -15.41 27.91 -0.26
C PHE A 20 -16.21 26.62 -0.08
N ASN A 21 -17.47 26.59 -0.51
CA ASN A 21 -18.32 25.42 -0.42
C ASN A 21 -18.11 24.40 -1.56
N SER A 22 -17.50 24.84 -2.68
CA SER A 22 -17.33 24.02 -3.86
C SER A 22 -16.33 22.88 -3.64
N SER A 23 -16.65 21.70 -4.16
CA SER A 23 -15.78 20.51 -4.13
C SER A 23 -15.32 20.04 -5.53
N ILE A 24 -15.78 20.72 -6.59
CA ILE A 24 -15.48 20.33 -7.98
C ILE A 24 -13.99 20.17 -8.24
N HIS A 25 -13.13 20.93 -7.55
CA HIS A 25 -11.68 20.90 -7.77
C HIS A 25 -11.02 19.59 -7.43
N PHE A 26 -11.61 18.78 -6.55
CA PHE A 26 -11.10 17.46 -6.19
C PHE A 26 -12.07 16.33 -6.50
N ASP A 27 -13.41 16.54 -6.40
CA ASP A 27 -14.39 15.48 -6.66
C ASP A 27 -14.63 15.23 -8.15
N CYS A 28 -14.21 16.14 -9.04
CA CYS A 28 -14.28 15.97 -10.48
C CYS A 28 -13.69 14.64 -10.97
N ARG A 29 -12.74 14.07 -10.24
CA ARG A 29 -12.12 12.77 -10.58
C ARG A 29 -13.08 11.58 -10.43
N MET A 30 -14.21 11.75 -9.74
CA MET A 30 -15.25 10.71 -9.56
C MET A 30 -16.34 10.72 -10.66
N PHE A 31 -16.19 11.47 -11.75
CA PHE A 31 -17.22 11.57 -12.78
C PHE A 31 -17.68 10.22 -13.33
N ARG A 32 -16.76 9.24 -13.42
CA ARG A 32 -17.10 7.88 -13.89
C ARG A 32 -18.01 7.16 -12.92
N GLN A 33 -17.76 7.29 -11.63
CA GLN A 33 -18.51 6.63 -10.59
C GLN A 33 -19.90 7.26 -10.46
N ASP A 34 -19.98 8.58 -10.51
CA ASP A 34 -21.27 9.31 -10.48
C ASP A 34 -22.16 8.90 -11.67
N ILE A 35 -21.60 8.86 -12.89
CA ILE A 35 -22.34 8.47 -14.09
C ILE A 35 -22.79 7.00 -14.01
N LYS A 36 -21.91 6.07 -13.61
CA LYS A 36 -22.27 4.66 -13.43
C LYS A 36 -23.36 4.48 -12.37
N GLY A 37 -23.24 5.16 -11.23
CA GLY A 37 -24.24 5.17 -10.16
C GLY A 37 -25.60 5.71 -10.65
N SER A 38 -25.56 6.81 -11.41
CA SER A 38 -26.73 7.44 -11.99
C SER A 38 -27.44 6.56 -13.04
N MET A 39 -26.70 5.86 -13.89
CA MET A 39 -27.27 4.90 -14.84
C MET A 39 -27.93 3.72 -14.12
N ALA A 40 -27.31 3.18 -13.09
CA ALA A 40 -27.88 2.09 -12.29
C ALA A 40 -29.17 2.54 -11.59
N HIS A 41 -29.18 3.77 -11.08
CA HIS A 41 -30.34 4.37 -10.43
C HIS A 41 -31.50 4.57 -11.41
N ALA A 42 -31.25 5.16 -12.60
CA ALA A 42 -32.27 5.35 -13.64
C ALA A 42 -32.88 4.01 -14.08
N ALA A 43 -32.07 2.98 -14.26
CA ALA A 43 -32.55 1.63 -14.60
C ALA A 43 -33.46 1.06 -13.50
N MET A 44 -33.13 1.28 -12.22
CA MET A 44 -33.95 0.86 -11.09
C MET A 44 -35.25 1.62 -11.04
N LEU A 45 -35.26 2.95 -11.23
CA LEU A 45 -36.47 3.77 -11.24
C LEU A 45 -37.47 3.28 -12.31
N SER A 46 -36.98 2.92 -13.48
CA SER A 46 -37.80 2.32 -14.55
C SER A 46 -38.34 0.94 -14.17
N ALA A 47 -37.46 0.04 -13.70
CA ALA A 47 -37.86 -1.31 -13.32
C ALA A 47 -38.91 -1.34 -12.20
N GLN A 48 -38.93 -0.33 -11.35
CA GLN A 48 -39.95 -0.16 -10.29
C GLN A 48 -41.18 0.68 -10.74
N GLY A 49 -41.23 1.09 -12.00
CA GLY A 49 -42.34 1.88 -12.54
C GLY A 49 -42.43 3.31 -11.97
N ILE A 50 -41.34 3.82 -11.39
CA ILE A 50 -41.29 5.17 -10.80
C ILE A 50 -41.16 6.21 -11.91
N ILE A 51 -40.42 5.91 -12.97
CA ILE A 51 -40.38 6.72 -14.20
C ILE A 51 -40.68 5.82 -15.42
N PRO A 52 -41.18 6.40 -16.53
CA PRO A 52 -41.39 5.65 -17.77
C PRO A 52 -40.09 5.02 -18.29
N SER A 53 -40.15 3.82 -18.84
CA SER A 53 -38.97 3.14 -19.37
C SER A 53 -38.27 3.93 -20.50
N ALA A 54 -39.05 4.54 -21.37
CA ALA A 54 -38.51 5.39 -22.46
C ALA A 54 -37.69 6.57 -21.94
N ASP A 55 -38.09 7.15 -20.81
CA ASP A 55 -37.34 8.23 -20.17
C ASP A 55 -36.03 7.71 -19.53
N ALA A 56 -36.07 6.55 -18.86
CA ALA A 56 -34.88 5.92 -18.30
C ALA A 56 -33.87 5.53 -19.40
N ASP A 57 -34.35 4.94 -20.53
CA ASP A 57 -33.50 4.59 -21.65
C ASP A 57 -32.82 5.84 -22.25
N THR A 58 -33.58 6.95 -22.36
CA THR A 58 -33.04 8.24 -22.80
C THR A 58 -31.98 8.79 -21.87
N ILE A 59 -32.23 8.75 -20.55
CA ILE A 59 -31.29 9.19 -19.50
C ILE A 59 -30.00 8.34 -19.59
N ILE A 60 -30.12 7.02 -19.61
CA ILE A 60 -28.97 6.10 -19.64
C ILE A 60 -28.15 6.32 -20.91
N ALA A 61 -28.78 6.35 -22.09
CA ALA A 61 -28.08 6.56 -23.36
C ALA A 61 -27.36 7.92 -23.41
N GLU A 62 -27.91 8.97 -22.78
CA GLU A 62 -27.26 10.27 -22.80
C GLU A 62 -26.13 10.34 -21.73
N LEU A 63 -26.28 9.69 -20.58
CA LEU A 63 -25.19 9.54 -19.59
C LEU A 63 -24.00 8.78 -20.18
N GLU A 64 -24.23 7.73 -20.98
CA GLU A 64 -23.15 7.03 -21.70
C GLU A 64 -22.38 7.96 -22.66
N LYS A 65 -23.10 8.85 -23.38
CA LYS A 65 -22.45 9.84 -24.24
C LYS A 65 -21.68 10.89 -23.43
N ILE A 66 -22.23 11.37 -22.32
CA ILE A 66 -21.55 12.31 -21.42
C ILE A 66 -20.26 11.67 -20.92
N LEU A 67 -20.30 10.41 -20.49
CA LEU A 67 -19.12 9.65 -20.06
C LEU A 67 -18.06 9.60 -21.17
N ALA A 68 -18.44 9.21 -22.37
CA ALA A 68 -17.53 9.12 -23.52
C ALA A 68 -16.95 10.51 -23.91
N ASP A 69 -17.78 11.56 -23.87
CA ASP A 69 -17.34 12.93 -24.13
C ASP A 69 -16.33 13.44 -23.09
N LEU A 70 -16.51 13.11 -21.80
CA LEU A 70 -15.58 13.43 -20.73
C LEU A 70 -14.27 12.64 -20.87
N GLU A 71 -14.35 11.34 -21.12
CA GLU A 71 -13.18 10.48 -21.27
C GLU A 71 -12.31 10.84 -22.48
N SER A 72 -12.94 11.25 -23.56
CA SER A 72 -12.24 11.70 -24.78
C SER A 72 -11.75 13.15 -24.72
N GLY A 73 -12.09 13.89 -23.66
CA GLY A 73 -11.79 15.33 -23.54
C GLY A 73 -12.61 16.24 -24.46
N LYS A 74 -13.63 15.73 -25.14
CA LYS A 74 -14.56 16.50 -25.98
C LYS A 74 -15.45 17.40 -25.11
N LEU A 75 -15.81 16.97 -23.91
CA LEU A 75 -16.50 17.76 -22.90
C LEU A 75 -15.52 18.06 -21.76
N ALA A 76 -15.31 19.35 -21.50
CA ALA A 76 -14.55 19.80 -20.33
C ALA A 76 -15.48 19.97 -19.12
N ILE A 77 -15.00 19.59 -17.94
CA ILE A 77 -15.72 19.83 -16.68
C ILE A 77 -15.72 21.35 -16.40
N ASP A 78 -16.88 21.90 -16.12
CA ASP A 78 -17.02 23.29 -15.71
C ASP A 78 -16.63 23.44 -14.23
N MET A 79 -15.45 23.97 -13.98
CA MET A 79 -14.87 24.18 -12.64
C MET A 79 -15.59 25.27 -11.82
N THR A 80 -16.64 25.90 -12.36
CA THR A 80 -17.54 26.80 -11.62
C THR A 80 -18.76 26.09 -11.05
N ALA A 81 -18.92 24.78 -11.32
CA ALA A 81 -19.96 23.95 -10.68
C ALA A 81 -19.64 23.77 -9.20
N GLU A 82 -20.66 23.49 -8.39
CA GLU A 82 -20.47 23.23 -6.96
C GLU A 82 -19.74 21.90 -6.72
N ASP A 83 -20.14 20.85 -7.43
CA ASP A 83 -19.59 19.50 -7.37
C ASP A 83 -19.77 18.79 -8.71
N ILE A 84 -19.14 17.61 -8.87
CA ILE A 84 -19.21 16.80 -10.09
C ILE A 84 -20.64 16.30 -10.35
N HIS A 85 -21.40 16.04 -9.32
CA HIS A 85 -22.76 15.52 -9.41
C HIS A 85 -23.70 16.57 -10.02
N MET A 86 -23.57 17.84 -9.58
CA MET A 86 -24.33 18.95 -10.16
C MET A 86 -23.92 19.21 -11.61
N PHE A 87 -22.63 19.11 -11.92
CA PHE A 87 -22.14 19.25 -13.29
C PHE A 87 -22.77 18.20 -14.23
N VAL A 88 -22.74 16.91 -13.85
CA VAL A 88 -23.29 15.82 -14.65
C VAL A 88 -24.81 15.98 -14.83
N GLU A 89 -25.55 16.29 -13.76
CA GLU A 89 -27.00 16.49 -13.82
C GLU A 89 -27.40 17.71 -14.66
N ALA A 90 -26.63 18.81 -14.56
CA ALA A 90 -26.86 20.00 -15.36
C ALA A 90 -26.59 19.75 -16.87
N GLU A 91 -25.49 19.05 -17.20
CA GLU A 91 -25.16 18.70 -18.60
C GLU A 91 -26.20 17.74 -19.17
N LEU A 92 -26.64 16.74 -18.39
CA LEU A 92 -27.73 15.83 -18.77
C LEU A 92 -29.02 16.62 -19.08
N THR A 93 -29.44 17.49 -18.16
CA THR A 93 -30.64 18.32 -18.33
C THR A 93 -30.53 19.27 -19.53
N LYS A 94 -29.38 19.84 -19.79
CA LYS A 94 -29.12 20.67 -20.97
C LYS A 94 -29.31 19.91 -22.29
N ARG A 95 -28.94 18.61 -22.33
CA ARG A 95 -29.02 17.77 -23.52
C ARG A 95 -30.41 17.20 -23.76
N ILE A 96 -31.12 16.75 -22.74
CA ILE A 96 -32.42 16.06 -22.84
C ILE A 96 -33.61 16.75 -22.15
N GLY A 97 -33.39 17.97 -21.65
CA GLY A 97 -34.47 18.78 -21.07
C GLY A 97 -35.08 18.16 -19.77
N ASP A 98 -36.41 18.28 -19.66
CA ASP A 98 -37.15 17.85 -18.45
C ASP A 98 -37.04 16.34 -18.15
N ILE A 99 -36.73 15.52 -19.16
CA ILE A 99 -36.46 14.09 -18.93
C ILE A 99 -35.26 13.91 -18.00
N GLY A 100 -34.19 14.69 -18.20
CA GLY A 100 -33.00 14.65 -17.36
C GLY A 100 -33.26 14.95 -15.87
N LYS A 101 -34.20 15.84 -15.58
CA LYS A 101 -34.61 16.20 -14.21
C LYS A 101 -35.21 15.03 -13.42
N LYS A 102 -35.71 13.98 -14.09
CA LYS A 102 -36.29 12.80 -13.44
C LYS A 102 -35.23 11.93 -12.77
N LEU A 103 -33.96 12.06 -13.15
CA LEU A 103 -32.86 11.29 -12.58
C LEU A 103 -32.73 11.46 -11.07
N HIS A 104 -33.03 12.63 -10.51
CA HIS A 104 -32.92 12.91 -9.08
C HIS A 104 -34.05 12.31 -8.22
N THR A 105 -35.07 11.70 -8.85
CA THR A 105 -36.20 11.09 -8.12
C THR A 105 -35.72 10.01 -7.14
N ALA A 106 -36.19 10.04 -5.91
CA ALA A 106 -35.85 9.08 -4.85
C ALA A 106 -34.32 8.99 -4.54
N ARG A 107 -33.60 10.09 -4.71
CA ARG A 107 -32.17 10.22 -4.41
C ARG A 107 -31.86 11.51 -3.68
N SER A 108 -30.82 11.50 -2.85
CA SER A 108 -30.22 12.69 -2.24
C SER A 108 -28.76 12.81 -2.66
N ARG A 109 -28.21 14.03 -2.57
CA ARG A 109 -26.77 14.23 -2.71
C ARG A 109 -25.98 13.39 -1.67
N ASN A 110 -26.54 13.18 -0.47
CA ASN A 110 -25.86 12.47 0.61
C ASN A 110 -25.56 11.00 0.28
N ASP A 111 -26.56 10.24 -0.21
CA ASP A 111 -26.35 8.84 -0.58
C ASP A 111 -25.61 8.68 -1.92
N GLN A 112 -25.75 9.66 -2.82
CA GLN A 112 -25.01 9.73 -4.08
C GLN A 112 -23.52 9.89 -3.83
N VAL A 113 -23.08 10.87 -3.05
CA VAL A 113 -21.67 11.08 -2.71
C VAL A 113 -21.08 9.86 -1.97
N ALA A 114 -21.83 9.31 -1.00
CA ALA A 114 -21.39 8.12 -0.27
C ALA A 114 -21.20 6.90 -1.18
N LEU A 115 -22.04 6.73 -2.21
CA LEU A 115 -21.89 5.70 -3.23
C LEU A 115 -20.63 5.92 -4.06
N ASP A 116 -20.45 7.13 -4.57
CA ASP A 116 -19.39 7.44 -5.53
C ASP A 116 -18.01 7.34 -4.90
N VAL A 117 -17.84 7.77 -3.66
CA VAL A 117 -16.61 7.57 -2.89
C VAL A 117 -16.31 6.07 -2.72
N ARG A 118 -17.31 5.25 -2.37
CA ARG A 118 -17.09 3.79 -2.25
C ARG A 118 -16.71 3.16 -3.59
N LEU A 119 -17.38 3.50 -4.68
CA LEU A 119 -17.04 2.99 -6.02
C LEU A 119 -15.63 3.41 -6.43
N TYR A 120 -15.28 4.68 -6.22
CA TYR A 120 -13.95 5.19 -6.52
C TYR A 120 -12.88 4.47 -5.72
N LEU A 121 -13.06 4.34 -4.42
CA LEU A 121 -12.09 3.68 -3.56
C LEU A 121 -11.93 2.18 -3.84
N LYS A 122 -12.98 1.48 -4.30
CA LYS A 122 -12.87 0.10 -4.76
C LYS A 122 -11.94 -0.02 -5.97
N GLU A 123 -12.09 0.86 -6.96
CA GLU A 123 -11.25 0.87 -8.16
C GLU A 123 -9.80 1.24 -7.81
N GLU A 124 -9.58 2.24 -6.97
CA GLU A 124 -8.25 2.68 -6.55
C GLU A 124 -7.52 1.64 -5.69
N ALA A 125 -8.22 1.02 -4.76
CA ALA A 125 -7.68 -0.05 -3.93
C ALA A 125 -7.23 -1.26 -4.77
N ALA A 126 -8.05 -1.65 -5.76
CA ALA A 126 -7.68 -2.71 -6.71
C ALA A 126 -6.42 -2.34 -7.50
N GLY A 127 -6.30 -1.09 -7.95
CA GLY A 127 -5.10 -0.58 -8.61
C GLY A 127 -3.86 -0.65 -7.73
N ILE A 128 -3.96 -0.24 -6.46
CA ILE A 128 -2.85 -0.31 -5.49
C ILE A 128 -2.46 -1.77 -5.20
N VAL A 129 -3.42 -2.67 -5.05
CA VAL A 129 -3.16 -4.11 -4.90
C VAL A 129 -2.39 -4.66 -6.10
N ALA A 130 -2.79 -4.29 -7.33
CA ALA A 130 -2.07 -4.69 -8.54
C ALA A 130 -0.62 -4.18 -8.55
N MET A 131 -0.37 -2.94 -8.11
CA MET A 131 0.99 -2.39 -8.00
C MET A 131 1.82 -3.09 -6.92
N LEU A 132 1.20 -3.47 -5.78
CA LEU A 132 1.88 -4.27 -4.75
C LEU A 132 2.25 -5.68 -5.24
N LYS A 133 1.41 -6.29 -6.06
CA LYS A 133 1.73 -7.57 -6.73
C LYS A 133 2.94 -7.42 -7.65
N GLY A 134 3.02 -6.33 -8.42
CA GLY A 134 4.22 -6.01 -9.21
C GLY A 134 5.48 -5.83 -8.35
N LEU A 135 5.37 -5.20 -7.18
CA LEU A 135 6.49 -5.12 -6.23
C LEU A 135 6.90 -6.50 -5.71
N LEU A 136 5.94 -7.39 -5.42
CA LEU A 136 6.24 -8.76 -5.02
C LEU A 136 6.97 -9.53 -6.14
N GLU A 137 6.57 -9.36 -7.41
CA GLU A 137 7.28 -9.94 -8.56
C GLU A 137 8.74 -9.48 -8.62
N ASP A 138 9.00 -8.19 -8.39
CA ASP A 138 10.36 -7.64 -8.42
C ASP A 138 11.22 -8.10 -7.22
N ILE A 139 10.62 -8.24 -6.05
CA ILE A 139 11.28 -8.83 -4.87
C ILE A 139 11.62 -10.30 -5.15
N LEU A 140 10.70 -11.08 -5.71
CA LEU A 140 10.94 -12.48 -6.05
C LEU A 140 12.01 -12.63 -7.13
N PHE A 141 12.01 -11.76 -8.13
CA PHE A 141 13.05 -11.75 -9.17
C PHE A 141 14.45 -11.61 -8.57
N GLN A 142 14.65 -10.70 -7.63
CA GLN A 142 15.94 -10.54 -6.95
C GLN A 142 16.22 -11.71 -5.99
N ALA A 143 15.24 -12.16 -5.25
CA ALA A 143 15.42 -13.25 -4.29
C ALA A 143 15.82 -14.55 -4.97
N GLU A 144 15.20 -14.92 -6.10
CA GLU A 144 15.53 -16.11 -6.87
C GLU A 144 17.01 -16.16 -7.30
N GLN A 145 17.58 -15.03 -7.71
CA GLN A 145 18.96 -14.94 -8.17
C GLN A 145 19.98 -14.95 -7.03
N HIS A 146 19.54 -14.61 -5.80
CA HIS A 146 20.43 -14.37 -4.67
C HIS A 146 20.19 -15.31 -3.48
N LYS A 147 19.62 -16.50 -3.71
CA LYS A 147 19.42 -17.55 -2.69
C LYS A 147 20.71 -17.96 -1.98
N ASN A 148 21.83 -17.89 -2.70
CA ASN A 148 23.15 -18.27 -2.21
C ASN A 148 24.07 -17.07 -1.90
N THR A 149 23.58 -15.85 -2.01
CA THR A 149 24.37 -14.65 -1.72
C THR A 149 24.36 -14.39 -0.22
N ILE A 150 25.47 -14.72 0.44
CA ILE A 150 25.65 -14.58 1.88
C ILE A 150 25.87 -13.12 2.23
N MET A 151 25.17 -12.64 3.24
CA MET A 151 25.34 -11.33 3.84
C MET A 151 25.23 -11.40 5.38
N PRO A 152 25.78 -10.41 6.11
CA PRO A 152 25.52 -10.33 7.53
C PRO A 152 24.06 -9.91 7.79
N GLY A 153 23.35 -10.64 8.65
CA GLY A 153 22.12 -10.18 9.27
C GLY A 153 22.45 -9.24 10.44
N TYR A 154 21.60 -8.26 10.67
CA TYR A 154 21.81 -7.22 11.67
C TYR A 154 20.73 -7.23 12.73
N THR A 155 21.14 -7.02 13.98
CA THR A 155 20.29 -6.56 15.08
C THR A 155 20.98 -5.36 15.73
N HIS A 156 20.24 -4.32 16.10
CA HIS A 156 20.81 -3.07 16.66
C HIS A 156 21.88 -2.42 15.73
N LEU A 157 21.78 -2.62 14.41
CA LEU A 157 22.79 -2.28 13.42
C LEU A 157 24.19 -2.91 13.71
N GLN A 158 24.24 -3.94 14.54
CA GLN A 158 25.40 -4.77 14.75
C GLN A 158 25.28 -6.05 13.93
N ARG A 159 26.39 -6.54 13.38
CA ARG A 159 26.44 -7.83 12.69
C ARG A 159 26.09 -8.93 13.69
N ALA A 160 25.09 -9.75 13.34
CA ALA A 160 24.55 -10.75 14.25
C ALA A 160 24.79 -12.18 13.80
N GLN A 161 24.18 -12.58 12.70
CA GLN A 161 24.28 -13.95 12.17
C GLN A 161 24.34 -13.92 10.65
N PRO A 162 24.92 -14.95 9.97
CA PRO A 162 24.89 -15.04 8.53
C PRO A 162 23.50 -15.37 8.02
N ILE A 163 23.09 -14.64 6.99
CA ILE A 163 21.84 -14.85 6.25
C ILE A 163 22.11 -14.82 4.75
N THR A 164 21.09 -15.08 3.92
CA THR A 164 21.16 -14.78 2.50
C THR A 164 20.47 -13.47 2.17
N PHE A 165 20.89 -12.82 1.09
CA PHE A 165 20.22 -11.63 0.57
C PHE A 165 18.77 -11.93 0.18
N ALA A 166 18.51 -13.13 -0.40
CA ALA A 166 17.15 -13.60 -0.65
C ALA A 166 16.30 -13.65 0.62
N HIS A 167 16.84 -14.22 1.71
CA HIS A 167 16.09 -14.32 2.98
C HIS A 167 15.68 -12.94 3.52
N HIS A 168 16.56 -11.95 3.41
CA HIS A 168 16.25 -10.57 3.80
C HIS A 168 15.15 -9.95 2.92
N LEU A 169 15.25 -10.10 1.58
CA LEU A 169 14.24 -9.58 0.66
C LEU A 169 12.89 -10.23 0.85
N LEU A 170 12.85 -11.55 1.09
CA LEU A 170 11.61 -12.29 1.33
C LEU A 170 10.90 -11.83 2.61
N ALA A 171 11.62 -11.31 3.61
CA ALA A 171 10.99 -10.71 4.79
C ALA A 171 10.13 -9.49 4.40
N TYR A 172 10.58 -8.65 3.47
CA TYR A 172 9.76 -7.57 2.88
C TYR A 172 8.60 -8.13 2.05
N GLY A 173 8.84 -9.18 1.27
CA GLY A 173 7.76 -9.90 0.58
C GLY A 173 6.62 -10.31 1.53
N MET A 174 6.96 -10.89 2.70
CA MET A 174 5.97 -11.23 3.73
C MET A 174 5.23 -10.01 4.30
N MET A 175 5.85 -8.83 4.36
CA MET A 175 5.17 -7.61 4.80
C MET A 175 4.11 -7.18 3.78
N PHE A 176 4.47 -7.13 2.49
CA PHE A 176 3.56 -6.69 1.43
C PHE A 176 2.42 -7.68 1.15
N THR A 177 2.61 -8.98 1.34
CA THR A 177 1.47 -9.93 1.31
C THR A 177 0.43 -9.63 2.38
N ARG A 178 0.87 -9.24 3.59
CA ARG A 178 -0.06 -8.82 4.65
C ARG A 178 -0.73 -7.48 4.34
N ASP A 179 -0.05 -6.59 3.60
CA ASP A 179 -0.63 -5.29 3.20
C ASP A 179 -1.72 -5.47 2.15
N ILE A 180 -1.53 -6.37 1.19
CA ILE A 180 -2.59 -6.77 0.24
C ILE A 180 -3.83 -7.24 1.01
N GLY A 181 -3.67 -8.14 1.97
CA GLY A 181 -4.80 -8.63 2.78
C GLY A 181 -5.49 -7.51 3.58
N ARG A 182 -4.75 -6.52 4.11
CA ARG A 182 -5.35 -5.37 4.81
C ARG A 182 -6.25 -4.53 3.89
N ILE A 183 -5.77 -4.27 2.67
CA ILE A 183 -6.54 -3.50 1.68
C ILE A 183 -7.78 -4.29 1.26
N GLU A 184 -7.64 -5.57 0.95
CA GLU A 184 -8.74 -6.45 0.56
C GLU A 184 -9.79 -6.59 1.68
N ASP A 185 -9.38 -6.69 2.93
CA ASP A 185 -10.28 -6.75 4.08
C ASP A 185 -11.05 -5.44 4.26
N ALA A 186 -10.42 -4.28 4.08
CA ALA A 186 -11.09 -2.98 4.12
C ALA A 186 -12.13 -2.86 2.99
N VAL A 187 -11.74 -3.24 1.76
CA VAL A 187 -12.65 -3.26 0.61
C VAL A 187 -13.85 -4.17 0.85
N LYS A 188 -13.66 -5.35 1.44
CA LYS A 188 -14.73 -6.29 1.75
C LYS A 188 -15.77 -5.68 2.71
N ARG A 189 -15.34 -4.97 3.75
CA ARG A 189 -16.25 -4.30 4.69
C ARG A 189 -16.98 -3.12 4.06
N MET A 190 -16.32 -2.38 3.17
CA MET A 190 -16.90 -1.24 2.47
C MET A 190 -17.88 -1.63 1.34
N ASN A 191 -17.91 -2.90 0.91
CA ASN A 191 -18.59 -3.35 -0.31
C ASN A 191 -20.12 -3.49 -0.13
N TYR A 192 -20.75 -2.46 0.46
CA TYR A 192 -22.21 -2.35 0.62
C TYR A 192 -22.70 -1.02 0.10
N SER A 193 -23.71 -1.05 -0.80
CA SER A 193 -24.26 0.14 -1.44
C SER A 193 -25.08 1.00 -0.47
N PRO A 194 -24.79 2.30 -0.33
CA PRO A 194 -25.61 3.22 0.46
C PRO A 194 -26.78 3.79 -0.33
N LEU A 195 -26.81 3.66 -1.68
CA LEU A 195 -27.80 4.31 -2.53
C LEU A 195 -29.22 3.84 -2.17
N GLY A 196 -30.15 4.81 -2.08
CA GLY A 196 -31.50 4.61 -1.58
C GLY A 196 -31.67 4.90 -0.08
N SER A 197 -30.57 5.23 0.63
CA SER A 197 -30.63 5.83 1.97
C SER A 197 -31.19 7.26 1.92
N CYS A 198 -31.16 7.89 0.75
CA CYS A 198 -31.54 9.28 0.52
C CYS A 198 -30.78 10.23 1.43
N ALA A 199 -31.45 11.24 2.00
CA ALA A 199 -30.80 12.18 2.91
C ALA A 199 -30.35 11.51 4.22
N LEU A 200 -31.19 10.65 4.81
CA LEU A 200 -30.93 9.89 6.02
C LEU A 200 -32.06 8.92 6.42
N ALA A 201 -33.26 9.07 5.85
CA ALA A 201 -34.46 8.36 6.31
C ALA A 201 -35.07 7.41 5.26
N GLY A 202 -34.31 7.16 4.16
CA GLY A 202 -34.86 6.43 3.02
C GLY A 202 -35.83 7.25 2.20
N THR A 203 -36.76 6.60 1.50
CA THR A 203 -37.73 7.23 0.59
C THR A 203 -39.08 6.56 0.68
N THR A 204 -40.14 7.29 0.28
CA THR A 204 -41.51 6.79 0.15
C THR A 204 -41.75 6.03 -1.17
N TYR A 205 -40.81 6.04 -2.10
CA TYR A 205 -40.89 5.31 -3.36
C TYR A 205 -40.52 3.84 -3.18
N PRO A 206 -41.12 2.91 -3.92
CA PRO A 206 -40.82 1.48 -3.82
C PRO A 206 -39.52 1.15 -4.59
N THR A 207 -38.38 1.71 -4.15
CA THR A 207 -37.08 1.49 -4.76
C THR A 207 -36.56 0.08 -4.49
N ASN A 208 -35.77 -0.46 -5.43
CA ASN A 208 -35.08 -1.75 -5.29
C ASN A 208 -33.58 -1.50 -5.15
N ARG A 209 -33.13 -1.38 -3.90
CA ARG A 209 -31.73 -1.09 -3.54
C ARG A 209 -30.79 -2.25 -3.88
N GLU A 210 -31.27 -3.49 -3.75
CA GLU A 210 -30.52 -4.71 -4.07
C GLU A 210 -30.21 -4.79 -5.57
N MET A 211 -31.14 -4.42 -6.43
CA MET A 211 -30.92 -4.33 -7.87
C MET A 211 -29.80 -3.35 -8.21
N VAL A 212 -29.77 -2.19 -7.55
CA VAL A 212 -28.71 -1.18 -7.77
C VAL A 212 -27.38 -1.70 -7.26
N ALA A 213 -27.35 -2.29 -6.07
CA ALA A 213 -26.13 -2.89 -5.49
C ALA A 213 -25.55 -3.95 -6.41
N ALA A 214 -26.36 -4.87 -6.92
CA ALA A 214 -25.93 -5.92 -7.83
C ALA A 214 -25.39 -5.35 -9.17
N LYS A 215 -26.04 -4.33 -9.75
CA LYS A 215 -25.56 -3.68 -10.98
C LYS A 215 -24.22 -2.99 -10.82
N LEU A 216 -23.90 -2.51 -9.63
CA LEU A 216 -22.66 -1.81 -9.30
C LEU A 216 -21.59 -2.72 -8.66
N GLY A 217 -21.87 -4.04 -8.55
CA GLY A 217 -20.91 -5.01 -8.02
C GLY A 217 -20.65 -4.86 -6.52
N PHE A 218 -21.67 -4.46 -5.75
CA PHE A 218 -21.66 -4.53 -4.30
C PHE A 218 -22.21 -5.89 -3.80
N ASP A 219 -21.74 -6.33 -2.64
CA ASP A 219 -22.19 -7.58 -2.01
C ASP A 219 -23.60 -7.45 -1.38
N GLY A 220 -24.08 -6.22 -1.20
CA GLY A 220 -25.38 -5.94 -0.61
C GLY A 220 -25.61 -4.44 -0.41
N ILE A 221 -26.53 -4.11 0.49
CA ILE A 221 -26.91 -2.73 0.83
C ILE A 221 -26.58 -2.41 2.29
N THR A 222 -26.37 -1.13 2.59
CA THR A 222 -26.36 -0.67 4.00
C THR A 222 -27.76 -0.77 4.59
N LEU A 223 -27.88 -1.43 5.76
CA LEU A 223 -29.21 -1.74 6.35
C LEU A 223 -29.82 -0.56 7.10
N ASN A 224 -29.03 0.38 7.57
CA ASN A 224 -29.52 1.59 8.23
C ASN A 224 -29.22 2.80 7.35
N SER A 225 -30.25 3.59 7.03
CA SER A 225 -30.12 4.72 6.11
C SER A 225 -29.34 5.91 6.68
N ILE A 226 -29.31 6.08 8.00
CA ILE A 226 -28.47 7.10 8.65
C ILE A 226 -27.02 6.71 8.58
N ASP A 227 -26.70 5.46 8.90
CA ASP A 227 -25.36 4.89 8.80
C ASP A 227 -24.86 4.91 7.35
N GLY A 228 -25.71 4.55 6.39
CA GLY A 228 -25.37 4.51 4.97
C GLY A 228 -24.85 5.83 4.39
N VAL A 229 -25.32 6.98 4.90
CA VAL A 229 -24.86 8.31 4.47
C VAL A 229 -23.77 8.89 5.38
N SER A 230 -23.65 8.38 6.62
CA SER A 230 -22.72 8.87 7.63
C SER A 230 -21.37 8.13 7.63
N ASP A 231 -21.35 6.84 7.30
CA ASP A 231 -20.18 5.99 7.41
C ASP A 231 -19.03 6.47 6.52
N ARG A 232 -17.87 6.62 7.14
CA ARG A 232 -16.57 6.85 6.52
C ARG A 232 -15.49 5.97 7.16
N ASP A 233 -15.85 4.93 7.91
CA ASP A 233 -14.90 3.99 8.52
C ASP A 233 -14.00 3.38 7.46
N PHE A 234 -14.55 3.09 6.28
CA PHE A 234 -13.79 2.57 5.15
C PHE A 234 -12.67 3.51 4.66
N CYS A 235 -12.83 4.82 4.78
CA CYS A 235 -11.76 5.78 4.50
C CYS A 235 -10.63 5.65 5.53
N VAL A 236 -10.97 5.54 6.81
CA VAL A 236 -10.00 5.34 7.90
C VAL A 236 -9.27 4.01 7.75
N GLU A 237 -9.99 2.93 7.43
CA GLU A 237 -9.41 1.60 7.23
C GLU A 237 -8.43 1.57 6.05
N LEU A 238 -8.82 2.15 4.90
CA LEU A 238 -7.94 2.22 3.73
C LEU A 238 -6.73 3.12 4.00
N LEU A 239 -6.92 4.29 4.62
CA LEU A 239 -5.80 5.17 5.01
C LEU A 239 -4.85 4.47 5.99
N SER A 240 -5.37 3.68 6.93
CA SER A 240 -4.54 2.88 7.84
C SER A 240 -3.76 1.80 7.10
N ALA A 241 -4.37 1.13 6.13
CA ALA A 241 -3.69 0.17 5.28
C ALA A 241 -2.60 0.85 4.43
N PHE A 242 -2.89 1.98 3.80
CA PHE A 242 -1.93 2.75 3.02
C PHE A 242 -0.78 3.30 3.86
N ALA A 243 -1.06 3.79 5.08
CA ALA A 243 -0.03 4.19 6.04
C ALA A 243 0.89 3.02 6.40
N THR A 244 0.34 1.80 6.52
CA THR A 244 1.12 0.58 6.78
C THR A 244 1.99 0.19 5.58
N VAL A 245 1.46 0.27 4.35
CA VAL A 245 2.24 0.08 3.10
C VAL A 245 3.42 1.06 3.08
N MET A 246 3.15 2.35 3.32
CA MET A 246 4.19 3.38 3.31
C MET A 246 5.24 3.17 4.42
N MET A 247 4.83 2.68 5.60
CA MET A 247 5.76 2.30 6.66
C MET A 247 6.71 1.18 6.19
N HIS A 248 6.19 0.15 5.53
CA HIS A 248 7.02 -0.93 4.99
C HIS A 248 7.94 -0.45 3.87
N LEU A 249 7.45 0.38 2.96
CA LEU A 249 8.27 1.02 1.93
C LEU A 249 9.36 1.92 2.53
N SER A 250 9.05 2.67 3.60
CA SER A 250 10.02 3.50 4.32
C SER A 250 11.13 2.67 4.95
N ARG A 251 10.79 1.56 5.60
CA ARG A 251 11.78 0.63 6.16
C ARG A 251 12.66 0.02 5.08
N PHE A 252 12.06 -0.42 3.98
CA PHE A 252 12.83 -0.97 2.86
C PHE A 252 13.72 0.10 2.20
N SER A 253 13.22 1.33 2.08
CA SER A 253 14.01 2.48 1.61
C SER A 253 15.24 2.72 2.48
N GLU A 254 15.10 2.66 3.82
CA GLU A 254 16.23 2.80 4.74
C GLU A 254 17.30 1.74 4.51
N GLU A 255 16.90 0.46 4.33
CA GLU A 255 17.83 -0.62 4.00
C GLU A 255 18.55 -0.36 2.65
N VAL A 256 17.80 0.04 1.62
CA VAL A 256 18.37 0.38 0.31
C VAL A 256 19.38 1.52 0.43
N ILE A 257 19.08 2.57 1.19
CA ILE A 257 19.97 3.71 1.45
C ILE A 257 21.25 3.24 2.14
N LEU A 258 21.11 2.44 3.21
CA LEU A 258 22.25 1.86 3.93
C LEU A 258 23.10 0.99 2.99
N TRP A 259 22.47 0.06 2.26
CA TRP A 259 23.19 -0.85 1.37
C TRP A 259 23.88 -0.14 0.20
N ALA A 260 23.31 0.95 -0.32
CA ALA A 260 23.90 1.75 -1.39
C ALA A 260 25.00 2.70 -0.90
N SER A 261 25.09 2.96 0.42
CA SER A 261 26.11 3.84 0.99
C SER A 261 27.53 3.32 0.72
N TRP A 262 28.49 4.23 0.73
CA TRP A 262 29.90 3.88 0.53
C TRP A 262 30.42 2.92 1.61
N GLU A 263 29.93 3.06 2.84
CA GLU A 263 30.33 2.28 4.01
C GLU A 263 29.86 0.83 3.93
N PHE A 264 28.62 0.57 3.50
CA PHE A 264 28.09 -0.78 3.30
C PHE A 264 28.48 -1.34 1.93
N LYS A 265 28.19 -0.63 0.87
CA LYS A 265 28.47 -1.00 -0.51
C LYS A 265 28.00 -2.43 -0.85
N PHE A 266 26.78 -2.78 -0.40
CA PHE A 266 26.17 -4.08 -0.66
C PHE A 266 25.41 -4.14 -1.97
N ILE A 267 24.92 -2.99 -2.42
CA ILE A 267 24.22 -2.85 -3.70
C ILE A 267 24.74 -1.64 -4.47
N GLU A 268 24.45 -1.64 -5.75
CA GLU A 268 24.53 -0.48 -6.62
C GLU A 268 23.17 -0.26 -7.27
N LEU A 269 22.63 0.96 -7.15
CA LEU A 269 21.39 1.32 -7.81
C LEU A 269 21.64 1.66 -9.28
N ASP A 270 20.65 1.39 -10.13
CA ASP A 270 20.71 1.78 -11.53
C ASP A 270 20.70 3.32 -11.68
N ASP A 271 21.39 3.82 -12.70
CA ASP A 271 21.49 5.27 -12.96
C ASP A 271 20.12 5.92 -13.19
N SER A 272 19.15 5.17 -13.70
CA SER A 272 17.79 5.65 -13.94
C SER A 272 17.00 5.97 -12.65
N TYR A 273 17.48 5.48 -11.50
CA TYR A 273 16.83 5.65 -10.18
C TYR A 273 17.73 6.36 -9.16
N THR A 274 18.72 7.10 -9.65
CA THR A 274 19.68 7.83 -8.82
C THR A 274 19.92 9.22 -9.40
N THR A 275 20.42 10.14 -8.59
CA THR A 275 20.91 11.43 -9.09
C THR A 275 22.37 11.65 -8.74
N GLY A 276 23.02 12.53 -9.49
CA GLY A 276 24.39 12.95 -9.23
C GLY A 276 24.46 14.25 -8.41
N SER A 277 25.66 14.78 -8.32
CA SER A 277 25.92 16.09 -7.75
C SER A 277 26.43 17.03 -8.83
N SER A 278 25.98 18.27 -8.83
CA SER A 278 26.48 19.30 -9.77
C SER A 278 27.95 19.72 -9.54
N ILE A 279 28.50 19.36 -8.37
CA ILE A 279 29.87 19.76 -7.97
C ILE A 279 30.75 18.55 -7.63
N MET A 280 30.17 17.40 -7.31
CA MET A 280 30.90 16.18 -6.91
C MET A 280 30.65 15.07 -7.94
N PRO A 281 31.51 14.90 -8.97
CA PRO A 281 31.23 13.99 -10.08
C PRO A 281 31.20 12.51 -9.70
N GLN A 282 31.74 12.13 -8.55
CA GLN A 282 31.75 10.75 -8.04
C GLN A 282 30.48 10.40 -7.26
N LYS A 283 29.62 11.38 -6.90
CA LYS A 283 28.49 11.20 -6.00
C LYS A 283 27.27 10.65 -6.74
N LYS A 284 26.69 9.61 -6.19
CA LYS A 284 25.47 8.96 -6.68
C LYS A 284 24.50 8.82 -5.50
N ASN A 285 23.36 9.48 -5.57
CA ASN A 285 22.42 9.61 -4.46
C ASN A 285 21.23 8.64 -4.62
N PRO A 286 20.77 7.98 -3.55
CA PRO A 286 19.58 7.13 -3.57
C PRO A 286 18.28 7.94 -3.39
N ASP A 287 18.10 9.04 -4.16
CA ASP A 287 17.03 10.02 -3.94
C ASP A 287 15.63 9.41 -3.98
N ILE A 288 15.41 8.40 -4.83
CA ILE A 288 14.09 7.73 -4.91
C ILE A 288 13.75 7.08 -3.58
N ALA A 289 14.68 6.33 -2.99
CA ALA A 289 14.47 5.71 -1.69
C ALA A 289 14.28 6.76 -0.59
N GLU A 290 15.04 7.87 -0.62
CA GLU A 290 14.89 8.97 0.34
C GLU A 290 13.52 9.65 0.24
N LEU A 291 13.04 9.93 -0.98
CA LEU A 291 11.73 10.52 -1.21
C LEU A 291 10.59 9.60 -0.78
N VAL A 292 10.67 8.30 -1.07
CA VAL A 292 9.67 7.32 -0.61
C VAL A 292 9.62 7.30 0.92
N ARG A 293 10.78 7.28 1.58
CA ARG A 293 10.88 7.38 3.04
C ARG A 293 10.23 8.68 3.55
N GLY A 294 10.51 9.82 2.92
CA GLY A 294 9.96 11.12 3.30
C GLY A 294 8.45 11.24 3.10
N LYS A 295 7.93 10.73 1.97
CA LYS A 295 6.49 10.75 1.63
C LYS A 295 5.62 9.95 2.61
N THR A 296 6.18 9.03 3.37
CA THR A 296 5.46 8.27 4.41
C THR A 296 4.76 9.17 5.42
N GLY A 297 5.42 10.26 5.84
CA GLY A 297 4.84 11.22 6.78
C GLY A 297 3.61 11.93 6.25
N ARG A 298 3.50 12.12 4.92
CA ARG A 298 2.33 12.72 4.27
C ARG A 298 1.10 11.83 4.46
N VAL A 299 1.20 10.54 4.13
CA VAL A 299 0.09 9.58 4.29
C VAL A 299 -0.30 9.37 5.76
N TYR A 300 0.65 9.50 6.69
CA TYR A 300 0.34 9.52 8.13
C TYR A 300 -0.50 10.76 8.49
N GLY A 301 -0.15 11.92 7.92
CA GLY A 301 -0.92 13.15 8.09
C GLY A 301 -2.36 13.00 7.60
N ASP A 302 -2.56 12.38 6.44
CA ASP A 302 -3.88 12.12 5.85
C ASP A 302 -4.75 11.24 6.76
N LEU A 303 -4.18 10.15 7.31
CA LEU A 303 -4.87 9.30 8.28
C LEU A 303 -5.27 10.07 9.54
N MET A 304 -4.37 10.86 10.09
CA MET A 304 -4.63 11.67 11.29
C MET A 304 -5.64 12.77 11.01
N GLY A 305 -5.61 13.39 9.83
CA GLY A 305 -6.59 14.35 9.35
C GLY A 305 -7.99 13.74 9.32
N MET A 306 -8.14 12.58 8.67
CA MET A 306 -9.42 11.87 8.58
C MET A 306 -9.99 11.51 9.95
N LEU A 307 -9.19 10.93 10.85
CA LEU A 307 -9.60 10.63 12.22
C LEU A 307 -10.06 11.90 12.97
N THR A 308 -9.40 13.02 12.70
CA THR A 308 -9.73 14.31 13.33
C THR A 308 -11.02 14.89 12.78
N VAL A 309 -11.26 14.78 11.49
CA VAL A 309 -12.53 15.22 10.86
C VAL A 309 -13.72 14.45 11.45
N LEU A 310 -13.62 13.12 11.53
CA LEU A 310 -14.74 12.27 11.93
C LEU A 310 -15.07 12.30 13.42
N LYS A 311 -14.07 12.59 14.28
CA LYS A 311 -14.30 12.63 15.72
C LYS A 311 -15.38 13.64 16.10
N GLY A 312 -16.40 13.22 16.82
CA GLY A 312 -17.39 14.12 17.39
C GLY A 312 -18.43 14.68 16.40
N LEU A 313 -18.43 14.22 15.13
CA LEU A 313 -19.52 14.59 14.21
C LEU A 313 -20.83 13.92 14.62
N PRO A 314 -21.96 14.63 14.59
CA PRO A 314 -23.27 13.99 14.71
C PRO A 314 -23.55 13.10 13.50
N LEU A 315 -24.47 12.15 13.66
CA LEU A 315 -24.88 11.23 12.60
C LEU A 315 -25.48 11.94 11.38
N ALA A 316 -25.69 11.17 10.34
CA ALA A 316 -26.03 11.57 8.98
C ALA A 316 -24.89 12.32 8.30
N TYR A 317 -25.17 13.40 7.59
CA TYR A 317 -24.18 14.16 6.84
C TYR A 317 -23.99 15.57 7.42
N ASN A 318 -22.75 15.95 7.61
CA ASN A 318 -22.31 17.30 7.91
C ASN A 318 -21.28 17.72 6.86
N LYS A 319 -21.21 19.01 6.55
CA LYS A 319 -20.31 19.52 5.49
C LYS A 319 -18.82 19.23 5.77
N ASP A 320 -18.45 19.02 7.02
CA ASP A 320 -17.12 18.52 7.45
C ASP A 320 -16.69 17.26 6.67
N MET A 321 -17.66 16.39 6.33
CA MET A 321 -17.38 15.18 5.56
C MET A 321 -16.93 15.45 4.12
N GLN A 322 -16.95 16.68 3.63
CA GLN A 322 -16.34 17.03 2.34
C GLN A 322 -14.82 16.87 2.36
N GLU A 323 -14.21 17.05 3.56
CA GLU A 323 -12.77 16.87 3.80
C GLU A 323 -12.32 15.40 3.70
N ASP A 324 -13.25 14.44 3.62
CA ASP A 324 -12.93 13.02 3.46
C ASP A 324 -12.14 12.74 2.18
N LYS A 325 -12.44 13.48 1.11
CA LYS A 325 -11.90 13.23 -0.23
C LYS A 325 -10.46 13.70 -0.38
N GLU A 326 -10.15 14.90 0.08
CA GLU A 326 -8.81 15.47 -0.12
C GLU A 326 -7.74 14.61 0.55
N SER A 327 -7.94 14.21 1.81
CA SER A 327 -7.01 13.34 2.53
C SER A 327 -6.81 11.97 1.85
N ILE A 328 -7.91 11.28 1.50
CA ILE A 328 -7.77 9.94 0.94
C ILE A 328 -7.28 9.96 -0.51
N PHE A 329 -7.63 10.97 -1.30
CA PHE A 329 -7.14 11.13 -2.66
C PHE A 329 -5.64 11.44 -2.68
N ASP A 330 -5.17 12.28 -1.78
CA ASP A 330 -3.75 12.59 -1.62
C ASP A 330 -2.94 11.36 -1.21
N ALA A 331 -3.44 10.58 -0.26
CA ALA A 331 -2.82 9.33 0.15
C ALA A 331 -2.73 8.32 -1.00
N ILE A 332 -3.82 8.13 -1.77
CA ILE A 332 -3.84 7.26 -2.95
C ILE A 332 -2.79 7.68 -3.97
N ASP A 333 -2.79 8.97 -4.33
CA ASP A 333 -1.84 9.51 -5.31
C ASP A 333 -0.40 9.35 -4.83
N THR A 334 -0.13 9.60 -3.55
CA THR A 334 1.18 9.44 -2.93
C THR A 334 1.65 7.98 -2.94
N VAL A 335 0.80 7.04 -2.54
CA VAL A 335 1.10 5.60 -2.56
C VAL A 335 1.37 5.11 -3.98
N LYS A 336 0.52 5.48 -4.94
CA LYS A 336 0.69 5.11 -6.36
C LYS A 336 1.98 5.67 -6.94
N GLN A 337 2.33 6.93 -6.65
CA GLN A 337 3.61 7.52 -7.06
C GLN A 337 4.79 6.72 -6.51
N CYS A 338 4.78 6.36 -5.24
CA CYS A 338 5.83 5.55 -4.64
C CYS A 338 5.92 4.15 -5.27
N LEU A 339 4.78 3.49 -5.46
CA LEU A 339 4.71 2.17 -6.09
C LEU A 339 4.99 2.18 -7.60
N THR A 340 5.01 3.34 -8.24
CA THR A 340 5.44 3.47 -9.65
C THR A 340 6.96 3.42 -9.78
N VAL A 341 7.70 3.98 -8.82
CA VAL A 341 9.16 4.15 -8.94
C VAL A 341 9.95 3.14 -8.10
N PHE A 342 9.39 2.67 -6.99
CA PHE A 342 10.10 1.80 -6.05
C PHE A 342 10.33 0.37 -6.62
N PRO A 343 9.32 -0.32 -7.19
CA PRO A 343 9.49 -1.66 -7.74
C PRO A 343 10.60 -1.75 -8.81
N PRO A 344 10.59 -0.92 -9.87
CA PRO A 344 11.64 -0.99 -10.87
C PRO A 344 13.04 -0.61 -10.33
N MET A 345 13.15 0.24 -9.30
CA MET A 345 14.41 0.48 -8.59
C MET A 345 14.91 -0.80 -7.92
N ILE A 346 14.04 -1.58 -7.26
CA ILE A 346 14.38 -2.87 -6.67
C ILE A 346 14.76 -3.89 -7.75
N ARG A 347 14.01 -3.96 -8.85
CA ARG A 347 14.28 -4.90 -9.93
C ARG A 347 15.63 -4.69 -10.58
N THR A 348 16.04 -3.44 -10.75
CA THR A 348 17.28 -3.06 -11.47
C THR A 348 18.49 -2.91 -10.55
N MET A 349 18.31 -2.91 -9.23
CA MET A 349 19.44 -2.83 -8.31
C MET A 349 20.40 -4.00 -8.53
N LYS A 350 21.70 -3.71 -8.45
CA LYS A 350 22.76 -4.69 -8.62
C LYS A 350 23.36 -5.05 -7.26
N PRO A 351 23.08 -6.22 -6.71
CA PRO A 351 23.74 -6.73 -5.52
C PRO A 351 25.23 -6.96 -5.76
N LEU A 352 26.03 -6.77 -4.74
CA LEU A 352 27.49 -6.93 -4.75
C LEU A 352 27.91 -8.06 -3.79
N PRO A 353 27.79 -9.34 -4.20
CA PRO A 353 27.97 -10.51 -3.33
C PRO A 353 29.32 -10.57 -2.64
N GLU A 354 30.39 -10.14 -3.30
CA GLU A 354 31.74 -10.15 -2.73
C GLU A 354 31.87 -9.19 -1.54
N ASN A 355 31.23 -8.00 -1.61
CA ASN A 355 31.23 -7.04 -0.51
C ASN A 355 30.40 -7.54 0.67
N MET A 356 29.23 -8.15 0.38
CA MET A 356 28.38 -8.78 1.38
C MET A 356 29.11 -9.92 2.10
N LEU A 357 29.77 -10.82 1.35
CA LEU A 357 30.54 -11.93 1.91
C LEU A 357 31.71 -11.41 2.76
N ARG A 358 32.47 -10.44 2.25
CA ARG A 358 33.58 -9.82 3.00
C ARG A 358 33.10 -9.19 4.32
N ALA A 359 31.92 -8.57 4.31
CA ALA A 359 31.32 -8.03 5.52
C ALA A 359 30.87 -9.14 6.49
N ALA A 360 30.39 -10.27 5.95
CA ALA A 360 29.97 -11.43 6.74
C ALA A 360 31.17 -12.14 7.40
N GLN A 361 32.33 -12.18 6.75
CA GLN A 361 33.57 -12.78 7.31
C GLN A 361 34.17 -11.98 8.48
N LYS A 362 33.73 -10.75 8.68
CA LYS A 362 34.21 -9.89 9.78
C LYS A 362 33.11 -9.74 10.85
N GLY A 363 33.47 -9.89 12.11
CA GLY A 363 32.56 -9.65 13.24
C GLY A 363 32.02 -10.91 13.90
N PHE A 364 32.64 -12.06 13.66
CA PHE A 364 32.36 -13.31 14.39
C PHE A 364 30.90 -13.76 14.31
N ILE A 365 30.23 -13.53 13.20
CA ILE A 365 28.79 -13.82 13.05
C ILE A 365 28.46 -15.32 13.08
N ASN A 366 29.48 -16.16 12.94
CA ASN A 366 29.44 -17.62 13.07
C ASN A 366 29.82 -18.13 14.49
N ALA A 367 30.01 -17.23 15.45
CA ALA A 367 30.36 -17.63 16.81
C ALA A 367 29.25 -18.47 17.49
N THR A 368 27.99 -18.23 17.16
CA THR A 368 26.88 -19.09 17.63
C THR A 368 27.03 -20.52 17.12
N ASP A 369 27.43 -20.68 15.86
CA ASP A 369 27.63 -21.99 15.24
C ASP A 369 28.82 -22.72 15.87
N LEU A 370 29.85 -21.99 16.30
CA LEU A 370 30.96 -22.53 17.08
C LEU A 370 30.52 -23.04 18.48
N ALA A 371 29.64 -22.29 19.17
CA ALA A 371 29.06 -22.72 20.43
C ALA A 371 28.17 -23.96 20.24
N ASP A 372 27.35 -23.97 19.21
CA ASP A 372 26.49 -25.10 18.84
C ASP A 372 27.29 -26.36 18.48
N TYR A 373 28.49 -26.20 17.87
CA TYR A 373 29.39 -27.30 17.60
C TYR A 373 29.80 -28.04 18.88
N LEU A 374 30.26 -27.34 19.90
CA LEU A 374 30.59 -27.94 21.20
C LEU A 374 29.35 -28.54 21.89
N THR A 375 28.21 -27.86 21.77
CA THR A 375 26.97 -28.35 22.37
C THR A 375 26.51 -29.66 21.74
N LYS A 376 26.67 -29.82 20.44
CA LYS A 376 26.39 -31.09 19.73
C LYS A 376 27.37 -32.21 20.10
N LYS A 377 28.57 -31.86 20.58
CA LYS A 377 29.53 -32.81 21.14
C LYS A 377 29.30 -33.12 22.63
N GLY A 378 28.25 -32.56 23.23
CA GLY A 378 27.81 -32.89 24.59
C GLY A 378 28.12 -31.83 25.65
N GLU A 379 28.75 -30.72 25.28
CA GLU A 379 29.01 -29.63 26.23
C GLU A 379 27.70 -28.84 26.50
N PRO A 380 27.38 -28.53 27.76
CA PRO A 380 26.26 -27.65 28.07
C PRO A 380 26.39 -26.31 27.36
N PHE A 381 25.31 -25.81 26.74
CA PHE A 381 25.34 -24.58 25.95
C PHE A 381 25.98 -23.38 26.67
N ARG A 382 25.73 -23.20 27.97
CA ARG A 382 26.33 -22.10 28.74
C ARG A 382 27.85 -22.20 28.88
N SER A 383 28.39 -23.41 28.94
CA SER A 383 29.84 -23.66 28.95
C SER A 383 30.40 -23.41 27.54
N ALA A 384 29.79 -24.00 26.51
CA ALA A 384 30.15 -23.79 25.12
C ALA A 384 30.16 -22.28 24.75
N TYR A 385 29.13 -21.55 25.18
CA TYR A 385 29.05 -20.10 25.01
C TYR A 385 30.22 -19.36 25.65
N LYS A 386 30.59 -19.73 26.89
CA LYS A 386 31.73 -19.13 27.59
C LYS A 386 33.04 -19.41 26.86
N THR A 387 33.29 -20.65 26.47
CA THR A 387 34.47 -21.05 25.71
C THR A 387 34.56 -20.29 24.38
N THR A 388 33.44 -20.21 23.64
CA THR A 388 33.36 -19.42 22.38
C THR A 388 33.65 -17.95 22.64
N GLY A 389 33.14 -17.35 23.72
CA GLY A 389 33.44 -15.96 24.07
C GLY A 389 34.95 -15.72 24.33
N GLN A 390 35.60 -16.67 24.95
CA GLN A 390 37.05 -16.62 25.16
C GLN A 390 37.84 -16.73 23.86
N ILE A 391 37.41 -17.57 22.95
CA ILE A 391 37.98 -17.72 21.60
C ILE A 391 37.81 -16.41 20.80
N VAL A 392 36.63 -15.81 20.81
CA VAL A 392 36.40 -14.51 20.16
C VAL A 392 37.32 -13.43 20.75
N ALA A 393 37.45 -13.35 22.06
CA ALA A 393 38.36 -12.41 22.73
C ALA A 393 39.81 -12.64 22.31
N TYR A 394 40.24 -13.89 22.22
CA TYR A 394 41.57 -14.26 21.73
C TYR A 394 41.77 -13.82 20.28
N CYS A 395 40.81 -14.09 19.41
CA CYS A 395 40.87 -13.68 18.01
C CYS A 395 41.01 -12.16 17.88
N ILE A 396 40.20 -11.39 18.63
CA ILE A 396 40.28 -9.92 18.64
C ILE A 396 41.67 -9.44 19.08
N ALA A 397 42.22 -10.01 20.16
CA ALA A 397 43.53 -9.64 20.67
C ALA A 397 44.69 -9.96 19.72
N ASN A 398 44.52 -10.96 18.87
CA ASN A 398 45.55 -11.42 17.90
C ASN A 398 45.24 -10.97 16.44
N ASN A 399 44.23 -10.11 16.25
CA ASN A 399 43.78 -9.64 14.93
C ASN A 399 43.48 -10.78 13.94
N LYS A 400 42.83 -11.84 14.43
CA LYS A 400 42.36 -13.01 13.69
C LYS A 400 40.85 -13.05 13.58
N VAL A 401 40.35 -13.85 12.64
CA VAL A 401 38.96 -14.34 12.61
C VAL A 401 38.93 -15.82 12.96
N LEU A 402 37.74 -16.39 13.20
CA LEU A 402 37.61 -17.80 13.62
C LEU A 402 38.22 -18.77 12.60
N GLU A 403 38.03 -18.49 11.33
CA GLU A 403 38.55 -19.31 10.22
C GLU A 403 40.08 -19.31 10.09
N GLU A 404 40.77 -18.34 10.69
CA GLU A 404 42.25 -18.21 10.68
C GLU A 404 42.91 -18.89 11.88
N MET A 405 42.15 -19.42 12.81
CA MET A 405 42.69 -20.21 13.92
C MET A 405 43.14 -21.59 13.44
N THR A 406 44.21 -22.08 14.02
CA THR A 406 44.65 -23.48 13.85
C THR A 406 43.88 -24.40 14.77
N ILE A 407 43.78 -25.69 14.44
CA ILE A 407 43.18 -26.67 15.32
C ILE A 407 43.90 -26.78 16.69
N ALA A 408 45.20 -26.52 16.73
CA ALA A 408 45.98 -26.48 17.99
C ALA A 408 45.51 -25.31 18.88
N GLU A 409 45.26 -24.15 18.29
CA GLU A 409 44.73 -22.99 19.04
C GLU A 409 43.32 -23.28 19.56
N TYR A 410 42.44 -23.90 18.78
CA TYR A 410 41.11 -24.33 19.24
C TYR A 410 41.19 -25.30 20.39
N LYS A 411 42.06 -26.33 20.28
CA LYS A 411 42.27 -27.35 21.34
C LYS A 411 42.83 -26.77 22.64
N ALA A 412 43.49 -25.64 22.59
CA ALA A 412 43.98 -24.95 23.81
C ALA A 412 42.79 -24.40 24.67
N PHE A 413 41.62 -24.15 24.07
CA PHE A 413 40.42 -23.73 24.78
C PHE A 413 39.54 -24.92 25.20
N ASP A 414 39.39 -25.93 24.33
CA ASP A 414 38.66 -27.14 24.62
C ASP A 414 39.18 -28.30 23.77
N THR A 415 39.49 -29.43 24.41
CA THR A 415 40.04 -30.60 23.72
C THR A 415 39.07 -31.32 22.78
N GLN A 416 37.78 -31.03 22.88
CA GLN A 416 36.74 -31.58 22.01
C GLN A 416 36.76 -31.01 20.56
N PHE A 417 37.48 -29.90 20.35
CA PHE A 417 37.64 -29.39 18.98
C PHE A 417 38.43 -30.36 18.11
N GLU A 418 37.94 -30.63 16.90
CA GLU A 418 38.55 -31.43 15.88
C GLU A 418 38.53 -30.68 14.53
N GLU A 419 39.10 -31.24 13.47
CA GLU A 419 39.19 -30.62 12.15
C GLU A 419 37.82 -30.24 11.55
N ASP A 420 36.75 -30.94 11.96
CA ASP A 420 35.36 -30.68 11.56
C ASP A 420 34.81 -29.34 12.05
N VAL A 421 35.50 -28.64 12.96
CA VAL A 421 35.13 -27.29 13.41
C VAL A 421 35.14 -26.30 12.23
N PHE A 422 36.06 -26.42 11.30
CA PHE A 422 36.15 -25.53 10.14
C PHE A 422 34.96 -25.65 9.21
N GLU A 423 34.39 -26.86 9.08
CA GLU A 423 33.11 -27.04 8.36
C GLU A 423 31.94 -26.44 9.15
N ALA A 424 31.93 -26.60 10.46
CA ALA A 424 30.85 -26.11 11.31
C ALA A 424 30.73 -24.59 11.33
N ILE A 425 31.84 -23.85 11.21
CA ILE A 425 31.90 -22.39 11.19
C ILE A 425 31.89 -21.78 9.77
N ASP A 426 31.94 -22.61 8.73
CA ASP A 426 31.83 -22.10 7.36
C ASP A 426 30.51 -21.36 7.18
N LEU A 427 30.54 -20.13 6.67
CA LEU A 427 29.38 -19.27 6.60
C LEU A 427 28.24 -19.87 5.73
N ARG A 428 28.58 -20.61 4.68
CA ARG A 428 27.60 -21.29 3.82
C ARG A 428 26.94 -22.43 4.58
N ARG A 429 27.73 -23.21 5.32
CA ARG A 429 27.21 -24.25 6.22
C ARG A 429 26.37 -23.67 7.35
N CYS A 430 26.78 -22.56 7.93
CA CYS A 430 25.99 -21.86 8.96
C CYS A 430 24.59 -21.48 8.45
N VAL A 431 24.49 -20.96 7.23
CA VAL A 431 23.20 -20.63 6.59
C VAL A 431 22.37 -21.87 6.32
N GLU A 432 22.94 -22.90 5.70
CA GLU A 432 22.22 -24.12 5.30
C GLU A 432 21.81 -24.99 6.51
N SER A 433 22.56 -24.95 7.61
CA SER A 433 22.27 -25.72 8.81
C SER A 433 21.09 -25.21 9.62
N ARG A 434 20.55 -24.01 9.30
CA ARG A 434 19.35 -23.45 9.95
C ARG A 434 18.09 -23.99 9.32
N ILE A 435 17.80 -25.27 9.63
CA ILE A 435 16.70 -26.07 9.07
C ILE A 435 15.34 -25.89 9.75
N SER A 436 15.27 -25.07 10.79
CA SER A 436 13.99 -24.71 11.41
C SER A 436 13.08 -23.99 10.40
N ALA A 437 11.76 -24.23 10.50
CA ALA A 437 10.79 -23.59 9.63
C ALA A 437 10.98 -22.04 9.64
N GLY A 438 11.07 -21.46 8.45
CA GLY A 438 11.35 -20.02 8.30
C GLY A 438 12.82 -19.64 8.49
N GLY A 439 13.73 -20.60 8.65
CA GLY A 439 15.18 -20.36 8.73
C GLY A 439 15.79 -19.89 7.42
N THR A 440 17.14 -19.76 7.42
CA THR A 440 17.87 -19.15 6.29
C THR A 440 18.24 -20.12 5.17
N ASN A 441 18.00 -21.42 5.34
CA ASN A 441 18.38 -22.42 4.34
C ASN A 441 17.58 -22.26 3.03
N GLN A 442 18.11 -22.84 1.97
CA GLN A 442 17.49 -22.74 0.64
C GLN A 442 16.07 -23.31 0.59
N ALA A 443 15.79 -24.42 1.28
CA ALA A 443 14.45 -25.03 1.32
C ALA A 443 13.40 -24.06 1.90
N SER A 444 13.74 -23.36 3.00
CA SER A 444 12.87 -22.32 3.58
C SER A 444 12.68 -21.13 2.64
N ALA A 445 13.71 -20.73 1.91
CA ALA A 445 13.58 -19.67 0.91
C ALA A 445 12.62 -20.07 -0.22
N ASP A 446 12.72 -21.31 -0.71
CA ASP A 446 11.83 -21.85 -1.74
C ASP A 446 10.36 -21.95 -1.27
N GLU A 447 10.13 -22.31 -0.01
CA GLU A 447 8.80 -22.29 0.61
C GLU A 447 8.21 -20.86 0.70
N GLN A 448 9.02 -19.91 1.10
CA GLN A 448 8.61 -18.49 1.18
C GLN A 448 8.29 -17.92 -0.20
N ILE A 449 9.08 -18.22 -1.22
CA ILE A 449 8.82 -17.85 -2.61
C ILE A 449 7.48 -18.42 -3.07
N LYS A 450 7.25 -19.71 -2.89
CA LYS A 450 5.97 -20.37 -3.23
C LYS A 450 4.77 -19.78 -2.47
N TYR A 451 4.98 -19.36 -1.23
CA TYR A 451 3.95 -18.68 -0.46
C TYR A 451 3.59 -17.33 -1.05
N ILE A 452 4.58 -16.50 -1.34
CA ILE A 452 4.38 -15.16 -1.92
C ILE A 452 3.75 -15.24 -3.31
N GLN A 453 4.14 -16.22 -4.13
CA GLN A 453 3.57 -16.46 -5.47
C GLN A 453 2.05 -16.66 -5.46
N LYS A 454 1.44 -17.09 -4.35
CA LYS A 454 -0.02 -17.22 -4.24
C LYS A 454 -0.77 -15.88 -4.23
N PHE A 455 -0.07 -14.79 -3.99
CA PHE A 455 -0.64 -13.44 -3.94
C PHE A 455 -0.50 -12.69 -5.27
N ILE A 456 0.34 -13.13 -6.17
CA ILE A 456 0.55 -12.56 -7.51
C ILE A 456 -0.45 -13.16 -8.47
#